data_35c16126a61ee824ab6e0c07730319d3
#
_entry.id   35c16126a61ee824ab6e0c07730319d3
#
_cell.length_a   1.000
_cell.length_b   1.000
_cell.length_c   1.000
_cell.angle_alpha   90.00
_cell.angle_beta   90.00
_cell.angle_gamma   90.00
#
_symmetry.space_group_name_H-M   'P 1'
#
loop_
_entity.id
_entity.type
_entity.pdbx_description
1 polymer ?
#
loop_
_entity_poly.entity_id
_entity_poly.type
_entity_poly.pdbx_seq_one_letter_code
_entity_poly.pdbx_strand_id
1 'polypeptide(L)'
;MSSQKIVKVALPVRLRRLFDYRIDDLESTPMNGARVLVPLQKRKVVGVVCGSSESSPVPLWKLRQVIRVLDDSPILPKELFRLLNWAGHYYHHPIGDVMQTALPALLRRDRPAEPKAIYHWRICDAGRKRLGTIPAGHGAQRRALSFLAAADETGLASGDLSSEVNSAASVLTRLESQGFIEKVTP
;
A
#
# COMPACT_ATOMS: atom_id res chain seq x y z
N MET A 1 -3.34 5.59 35.96
CA MET A 1 -1.92 5.67 35.55
C MET A 1 -1.84 4.97 34.22
N SER A 2 -1.67 5.72 33.13
CA SER A 2 -1.57 5.14 31.78
C SER A 2 -0.31 4.29 31.69
N SER A 3 -0.47 2.98 31.52
CA SER A 3 0.66 2.06 31.33
C SER A 3 1.34 2.44 30.01
N GLN A 4 2.49 3.08 30.09
CA GLN A 4 3.30 3.39 28.92
C GLN A 4 3.76 2.09 28.26
N LYS A 5 3.34 1.84 27.04
CA LYS A 5 3.74 0.66 26.29
C LYS A 5 4.88 1.02 25.33
N ILE A 6 5.85 0.12 25.24
CA ILE A 6 7.02 0.25 24.37
C ILE A 6 6.92 -0.81 23.29
N VAL A 7 7.14 -0.42 22.03
CA VAL A 7 7.24 -1.35 20.90
C VAL A 7 8.67 -1.41 20.40
N LYS A 8 9.09 -2.62 20.06
CA LYS A 8 10.38 -2.94 19.46
C LYS A 8 10.20 -2.97 17.94
N VAL A 9 10.85 -2.08 17.24
CA VAL A 9 10.64 -1.85 15.81
C VAL A 9 11.91 -2.19 15.02
N ALA A 10 11.77 -3.02 14.01
CA ALA A 10 12.78 -3.28 13.00
C ALA A 10 12.76 -2.16 11.96
N LEU A 11 13.86 -1.41 11.85
CA LEU A 11 14.00 -0.26 10.95
C LEU A 11 14.91 -0.59 9.76
N PRO A 12 14.72 0.06 8.59
CA PRO A 12 15.58 -0.10 7.42
C PRO A 12 16.94 0.57 7.61
N VAL A 13 17.71 0.01 8.53
CA VAL A 13 19.07 0.45 8.85
C VAL A 13 19.98 -0.75 9.04
N ARG A 14 21.26 -0.61 8.67
CA ARG A 14 22.26 -1.69 8.76
C ARG A 14 22.75 -1.93 10.20
N LEU A 15 21.80 -1.99 11.15
CA LEU A 15 22.08 -2.26 12.56
C LEU A 15 21.35 -3.53 13.00
N ARG A 16 22.07 -4.44 13.67
CA ARG A 16 21.57 -5.73 14.15
C ARG A 16 20.83 -5.61 15.47
N ARG A 17 19.93 -4.61 15.59
CA ARG A 17 19.11 -4.38 16.78
C ARG A 17 17.74 -3.88 16.42
N LEU A 18 16.79 -4.07 17.32
CA LEU A 18 15.49 -3.41 17.30
C LEU A 18 15.60 -2.04 17.97
N PHE A 19 14.67 -1.17 17.64
CA PHE A 19 14.59 0.17 18.19
C PHE A 19 13.33 0.30 19.04
N ASP A 20 13.47 0.84 20.24
CA ASP A 20 12.38 1.04 21.17
C ASP A 20 11.70 2.38 20.89
N TYR A 21 10.36 2.32 20.75
CA TYR A 21 9.49 3.50 20.63
C TYR A 21 8.38 3.40 21.65
N ARG A 22 7.97 4.52 22.21
CA ARG A 22 6.81 4.56 23.09
C ARG A 22 5.53 4.67 22.28
N ILE A 23 4.46 4.11 22.82
CA ILE A 23 3.10 4.28 22.35
C ILE A 23 2.33 4.95 23.47
N ASP A 24 2.01 6.23 23.26
CA ASP A 24 1.10 6.98 24.10
C ASP A 24 -0.20 7.11 23.25
N ASP A 25 -1.35 7.17 23.86
CA ASP A 25 -2.64 7.54 23.25
C ASP A 25 -3.18 6.63 22.10
N LEU A 26 -2.62 5.43 21.89
CA LEU A 26 -3.20 4.49 20.96
C LEU A 26 -4.15 3.51 21.68
N GLU A 27 -5.34 3.34 21.13
CA GLU A 27 -6.37 2.44 21.69
C GLU A 27 -5.88 1.00 21.81
N SER A 28 -4.93 0.58 20.95
CA SER A 28 -4.36 -0.75 20.98
C SER A 28 -2.85 -0.76 20.68
N THR A 29 -2.13 -1.70 21.29
CA THR A 29 -0.73 -1.96 20.96
C THR A 29 -0.67 -2.68 19.61
N PRO A 30 0.10 -2.18 18.61
CA PRO A 30 0.21 -2.86 17.33
C PRO A 30 0.84 -4.24 17.48
N MET A 31 0.31 -5.20 16.75
CA MET A 31 0.76 -6.58 16.76
C MET A 31 2.09 -6.77 16.04
N ASN A 32 2.82 -7.84 16.38
CA ASN A 32 4.04 -8.23 15.65
C ASN A 32 3.72 -8.46 14.18
N GLY A 33 4.54 -7.91 13.29
CA GLY A 33 4.33 -7.96 11.84
C GLY A 33 3.51 -6.80 11.28
N ALA A 34 2.93 -5.93 12.11
CA ALA A 34 2.31 -4.68 11.68
C ALA A 34 3.36 -3.61 11.38
N ARG A 35 3.05 -2.71 10.44
CA ARG A 35 3.92 -1.58 10.11
C ARG A 35 3.58 -0.37 10.97
N VAL A 36 4.60 0.37 11.31
CA VAL A 36 4.48 1.64 12.04
C VAL A 36 5.32 2.72 11.36
N LEU A 37 4.82 3.94 11.35
CA LEU A 37 5.58 5.12 10.96
C LEU A 37 6.25 5.69 12.20
N VAL A 38 7.57 5.80 12.16
CA VAL A 38 8.36 6.28 13.28
C VAL A 38 9.38 7.35 12.87
N PRO A 39 9.75 8.26 13.77
CA PRO A 39 10.82 9.21 13.51
C PRO A 39 12.19 8.52 13.64
N LEU A 40 13.04 8.68 12.64
CA LEU A 40 14.43 8.26 12.67
C LEU A 40 15.32 9.44 12.29
N GLN A 41 16.05 9.98 13.27
CA GLN A 41 16.79 11.24 13.12
C GLN A 41 15.89 12.39 12.62
N LYS A 42 16.13 12.91 11.42
CA LYS A 42 15.34 13.98 10.77
C LYS A 42 14.31 13.46 9.77
N ARG A 43 14.14 12.12 9.65
CA ARG A 43 13.24 11.49 8.68
C ARG A 43 12.16 10.69 9.38
N LYS A 44 11.04 10.48 8.69
CA LYS A 44 10.02 9.50 9.04
C LYS A 44 10.27 8.23 8.22
N VAL A 45 10.25 7.08 8.86
CA VAL A 45 10.49 5.78 8.20
C VAL A 45 9.43 4.78 8.60
N VAL A 46 9.14 3.86 7.71
CA VAL A 46 8.27 2.72 7.99
C VAL A 46 9.12 1.61 8.59
N GLY A 47 8.74 1.15 9.77
CA GLY A 47 9.32 -0.01 10.43
C GLY A 47 8.29 -1.10 10.65
N VAL A 48 8.76 -2.30 11.02
CA VAL A 48 7.93 -3.45 11.35
C VAL A 48 8.02 -3.71 12.85
N VAL A 49 6.88 -3.87 13.51
CA VAL A 49 6.82 -4.22 14.94
C VAL A 49 7.28 -5.66 15.12
N CYS A 50 8.25 -5.87 16.00
CA CYS A 50 8.84 -7.17 16.30
C CYS A 50 8.66 -7.59 17.77
N GLY A 51 8.01 -6.77 18.57
CA GLY A 51 7.75 -7.07 19.97
C GLY A 51 7.19 -5.87 20.71
N SER A 52 6.76 -6.13 21.93
CA SER A 52 6.37 -5.11 22.89
C SER A 52 7.06 -5.36 24.23
N SER A 53 7.23 -4.34 25.05
CA SER A 53 7.84 -4.41 26.37
C SER A 53 7.27 -3.32 27.25
N GLU A 54 7.29 -3.54 28.57
CA GLU A 54 6.96 -2.50 29.55
C GLU A 54 8.20 -1.70 29.98
N SER A 55 9.39 -2.15 29.57
CA SER A 55 10.65 -1.50 29.92
C SER A 55 11.59 -1.38 28.72
N SER A 56 12.47 -0.41 28.74
CA SER A 56 13.52 -0.18 27.76
C SER A 56 14.85 0.14 28.48
N PRO A 57 15.99 -0.27 27.92
CA PRO A 57 17.30 0.18 28.39
C PRO A 57 17.51 1.69 28.12
N VAL A 58 16.68 2.28 27.27
CA VAL A 58 16.73 3.72 26.95
C VAL A 58 15.80 4.45 27.91
N PRO A 59 16.24 5.53 28.58
CA PRO A 59 15.38 6.34 29.44
C PRO A 59 14.13 6.82 28.71
N LEU A 60 12.96 6.76 29.35
CA LEU A 60 11.66 7.09 28.75
C LEU A 60 11.62 8.46 28.08
N TRP A 61 12.27 9.46 28.66
CA TRP A 61 12.33 10.82 28.11
C TRP A 61 13.15 10.92 26.81
N LYS A 62 13.99 9.93 26.50
CA LYS A 62 14.74 9.81 25.24
C LYS A 62 14.00 8.99 24.20
N LEU A 63 13.03 8.17 24.61
CA LEU A 63 12.25 7.38 23.67
C LEU A 63 11.36 8.29 22.82
N ARG A 64 11.45 8.13 21.53
CA ARG A 64 10.56 8.81 20.60
C ARG A 64 9.23 8.06 20.49
N GLN A 65 8.18 8.79 20.19
CA GLN A 65 6.83 8.24 20.02
C GLN A 65 6.64 7.69 18.62
N VAL A 66 5.86 6.61 18.49
CA VAL A 66 5.31 6.16 17.20
C VAL A 66 4.43 7.26 16.64
N ILE A 67 4.65 7.65 15.39
CA ILE A 67 3.86 8.70 14.74
C ILE A 67 2.48 8.15 14.38
N ARG A 68 2.44 6.94 13.82
CA ARG A 68 1.19 6.30 13.39
C ARG A 68 1.38 4.79 13.22
N VAL A 69 0.39 4.00 13.59
CA VAL A 69 0.24 2.61 13.18
C VAL A 69 -0.35 2.61 11.77
N LEU A 70 0.23 1.84 10.86
CA LEU A 70 -0.18 1.82 9.45
C LEU A 70 -1.14 0.68 9.13
N ASP A 71 -1.17 -0.36 9.96
CA ASP A 71 -1.95 -1.56 9.72
C ASP A 71 -2.74 -1.95 10.98
N ASP A 72 -4.04 -2.17 10.83
CA ASP A 72 -4.91 -2.64 11.92
C ASP A 72 -4.65 -4.12 12.27
N SER A 73 -4.11 -4.87 11.33
CA SER A 73 -3.71 -6.26 11.49
C SER A 73 -2.29 -6.49 10.95
N PRO A 74 -1.57 -7.55 11.39
CA PRO A 74 -0.24 -7.85 10.88
C PRO A 74 -0.23 -8.05 9.37
N ILE A 75 0.61 -7.29 8.66
CA ILE A 75 0.77 -7.45 7.22
C ILE A 75 1.67 -8.64 6.88
N LEU A 76 2.57 -9.00 7.79
CA LEU A 76 3.38 -10.20 7.68
C LEU A 76 2.66 -11.36 8.39
N PRO A 77 2.26 -12.43 7.65
CA PRO A 77 1.71 -13.63 8.25
C PRO A 77 2.65 -14.21 9.32
N LYS A 78 2.08 -14.82 10.34
CA LYS A 78 2.82 -15.32 11.52
C LYS A 78 3.99 -16.23 11.15
N GLU A 79 3.78 -17.12 10.20
CA GLU A 79 4.79 -18.08 9.73
C GLU A 79 5.94 -17.37 9.01
N LEU A 80 5.62 -16.43 8.13
CA LEU A 80 6.61 -15.60 7.43
C LEU A 80 7.38 -14.74 8.44
N PHE A 81 6.70 -14.10 9.38
CA PHE A 81 7.32 -13.30 10.41
C PHE A 81 8.33 -14.12 11.24
N ARG A 82 7.96 -15.35 11.61
CA ARG A 82 8.86 -16.28 12.32
C ARG A 82 10.09 -16.66 11.48
N LEU A 83 9.87 -16.96 10.19
CA LEU A 83 10.96 -17.29 9.26
C LEU A 83 11.93 -16.13 9.12
N LEU A 84 11.43 -14.90 8.97
CA LEU A 84 12.26 -13.69 8.83
C LEU A 84 13.10 -13.43 10.09
N ASN A 85 12.51 -13.58 11.27
CA ASN A 85 13.25 -13.45 12.53
C ASN A 85 14.35 -14.53 12.64
N TRP A 86 14.03 -15.79 12.33
CA TRP A 86 15.00 -16.87 12.30
C TRP A 86 16.13 -16.58 11.31
N ALA A 87 15.80 -16.17 10.08
CA ALA A 87 16.79 -15.85 9.05
C ALA A 87 17.71 -14.70 9.48
N GLY A 88 17.18 -13.63 10.03
CA GLY A 88 17.96 -12.51 10.55
C GLY A 88 18.93 -12.94 11.65
N HIS A 89 18.49 -13.85 12.51
CA HIS A 89 19.31 -14.39 13.59
C HIS A 89 20.38 -15.37 13.08
N TYR A 90 19.98 -16.33 12.26
CA TYR A 90 20.84 -17.38 11.73
C TYR A 90 21.96 -16.82 10.84
N TYR A 91 21.62 -15.94 9.90
CA TYR A 91 22.59 -15.32 8.98
C TYR A 91 23.26 -14.08 9.56
N HIS A 92 22.99 -13.74 10.81
CA HIS A 92 23.53 -12.54 11.45
C HIS A 92 23.27 -11.26 10.64
N HIS A 93 22.14 -11.18 9.94
CA HIS A 93 21.78 -10.03 9.11
C HIS A 93 20.96 -9.00 9.89
N PRO A 94 21.06 -7.68 9.59
CA PRO A 94 20.22 -6.66 10.22
C PRO A 94 18.75 -6.99 10.04
N ILE A 95 18.04 -7.15 11.16
CA ILE A 95 16.62 -7.57 11.13
C ILE A 95 15.73 -6.59 10.37
N GLY A 96 16.06 -5.30 10.37
CA GLY A 96 15.35 -4.30 9.60
C GLY A 96 15.44 -4.51 8.09
N ASP A 97 16.61 -4.87 7.58
CA ASP A 97 16.79 -5.17 6.16
C ASP A 97 16.05 -6.46 5.77
N VAL A 98 16.08 -7.48 6.64
CA VAL A 98 15.34 -8.73 6.42
C VAL A 98 13.84 -8.48 6.31
N MET A 99 13.25 -7.74 7.27
CA MET A 99 11.82 -7.39 7.25
C MET A 99 11.46 -6.54 6.02
N GLN A 100 12.29 -5.57 5.68
CA GLN A 100 12.05 -4.72 4.51
C GLN A 100 12.12 -5.52 3.19
N THR A 101 12.99 -6.51 3.08
CA THR A 101 13.10 -7.34 1.88
C THR A 101 11.82 -8.14 1.63
N ALA A 102 11.16 -8.60 2.68
CA ALA A 102 9.90 -9.32 2.60
C ALA A 102 8.70 -8.43 2.21
N LEU A 103 8.80 -7.12 2.43
CA LEU A 103 7.73 -6.20 2.07
C LEU A 103 7.81 -5.78 0.60
N PRO A 104 6.71 -5.83 -0.16
CA PRO A 104 6.60 -5.18 -1.47
C PRO A 104 6.98 -3.70 -1.41
N ALA A 105 7.54 -3.16 -2.49
CA ALA A 105 8.08 -1.79 -2.52
C ALA A 105 7.07 -0.70 -2.11
N LEU A 106 5.79 -0.87 -2.42
CA LEU A 106 4.74 0.06 -2.03
C LEU A 106 4.49 0.05 -0.52
N LEU A 107 4.61 -1.10 0.13
CA LEU A 107 4.39 -1.26 1.55
C LEU A 107 5.57 -0.80 2.42
N ARG A 108 6.72 -0.52 1.82
CA ARG A 108 7.86 0.13 2.49
C ARG A 108 7.67 1.64 2.67
N ARG A 109 6.57 2.17 2.13
CA ARG A 109 6.21 3.60 2.19
C ARG A 109 5.04 3.83 3.13
N ASP A 110 4.85 5.08 3.54
CA ASP A 110 3.71 5.54 4.31
C ASP A 110 2.43 5.52 3.45
N ARG A 111 1.89 4.31 3.23
CA ARG A 111 0.66 4.06 2.48
C ARG A 111 -0.15 2.93 3.12
N PRO A 112 -1.48 2.97 3.03
CA PRO A 112 -2.34 1.87 3.45
C PRO A 112 -1.96 0.56 2.72
N ALA A 113 -2.20 -0.57 3.38
CA ALA A 113 -2.04 -1.90 2.81
C ALA A 113 -3.30 -2.37 2.09
N GLU A 114 -3.91 -1.50 1.32
CA GLU A 114 -5.10 -1.83 0.55
C GLU A 114 -4.69 -2.50 -0.77
N PRO A 115 -5.35 -3.60 -1.14
CA PRO A 115 -5.21 -4.15 -2.48
C PRO A 115 -5.56 -3.07 -3.49
N LYS A 116 -4.77 -2.94 -4.55
CA LYS A 116 -5.15 -2.07 -5.65
C LYS A 116 -6.46 -2.63 -6.21
N ALA A 117 -7.53 -1.87 -6.07
CA ALA A 117 -8.82 -2.27 -6.62
C ALA A 117 -8.65 -2.53 -8.12
N ILE A 118 -9.01 -3.73 -8.57
CA ILE A 118 -9.07 -4.07 -9.98
C ILE A 118 -10.40 -3.51 -10.46
N TYR A 119 -10.33 -2.53 -11.35
CA TYR A 119 -11.50 -1.96 -11.98
C TYR A 119 -11.55 -2.43 -13.44
N HIS A 120 -12.76 -2.79 -13.87
CA HIS A 120 -13.09 -2.86 -15.27
C HIS A 120 -13.74 -1.54 -15.69
N TRP A 121 -13.60 -1.22 -16.95
CA TRP A 121 -14.22 -0.04 -17.54
C TRP A 121 -15.43 -0.49 -18.33
N ARG A 122 -16.57 0.14 -18.07
CA ARG A 122 -17.83 -0.10 -18.77
C ARG A 122 -18.31 1.18 -19.44
N ILE A 123 -18.86 1.04 -20.63
CA ILE A 123 -19.44 2.18 -21.35
C ILE A 123 -20.82 2.53 -20.79
N CYS A 124 -21.06 3.81 -20.54
CA CYS A 124 -22.37 4.32 -20.15
C CYS A 124 -23.23 4.63 -21.40
N ASP A 125 -24.52 4.84 -21.21
CA ASP A 125 -25.44 5.23 -22.30
C ASP A 125 -24.98 6.53 -23.01
N ALA A 126 -24.45 7.49 -22.24
CA ALA A 126 -23.86 8.71 -22.79
C ALA A 126 -22.66 8.40 -23.70
N GLY A 127 -21.83 7.40 -23.33
CA GLY A 127 -20.69 6.95 -24.13
C GLY A 127 -21.13 6.27 -25.42
N ARG A 128 -22.18 5.42 -25.39
CA ARG A 128 -22.76 4.79 -26.58
C ARG A 128 -23.29 5.84 -27.57
N LYS A 129 -24.02 6.86 -27.07
CA LYS A 129 -24.48 7.99 -27.89
C LYS A 129 -23.31 8.78 -28.46
N ARG A 130 -22.28 9.03 -27.65
CA ARG A 130 -21.07 9.77 -28.07
C ARG A 130 -20.30 9.04 -29.17
N LEU A 131 -20.20 7.70 -29.13
CA LEU A 131 -19.52 6.89 -30.12
C LEU A 131 -20.04 7.18 -31.54
N GLY A 132 -21.35 7.37 -31.71
CA GLY A 132 -21.99 7.70 -32.98
C GLY A 132 -21.67 9.11 -33.51
N THR A 133 -21.22 10.01 -32.66
CA THR A 133 -21.02 11.44 -32.99
C THR A 133 -19.56 11.91 -32.90
N ILE A 134 -18.62 11.02 -32.56
CA ILE A 134 -17.20 11.39 -32.44
C ILE A 134 -16.60 11.75 -33.81
N PRO A 135 -15.96 12.95 -33.93
CA PRO A 135 -15.24 13.32 -35.16
C PRO A 135 -14.08 12.37 -35.46
N ALA A 136 -13.75 12.21 -36.74
CA ALA A 136 -12.69 11.30 -37.21
C ALA A 136 -11.30 11.59 -36.55
N GLY A 137 -11.03 12.84 -36.15
CA GLY A 137 -9.76 13.23 -35.52
C GLY A 137 -9.54 12.71 -34.09
N HIS A 138 -10.55 12.13 -33.43
CA HIS A 138 -10.45 11.60 -32.07
C HIS A 138 -10.28 10.07 -32.05
N GLY A 139 -9.38 9.55 -32.86
CA GLY A 139 -9.22 8.12 -33.12
C GLY A 139 -8.98 7.25 -31.86
N ALA A 140 -8.23 7.75 -30.87
CA ALA A 140 -7.98 6.99 -29.62
C ALA A 140 -9.25 6.87 -28.76
N GLN A 141 -10.03 7.94 -28.62
CA GLN A 141 -11.30 7.93 -27.87
C GLN A 141 -12.35 7.05 -28.57
N ARG A 142 -12.44 7.16 -29.90
CA ARG A 142 -13.36 6.34 -30.68
C ARG A 142 -13.02 4.86 -30.54
N ARG A 143 -11.74 4.49 -30.63
CA ARG A 143 -11.30 3.10 -30.42
C ARG A 143 -11.64 2.61 -29.03
N ALA A 144 -11.30 3.37 -27.99
CA ALA A 144 -11.61 2.99 -26.62
C ALA A 144 -13.11 2.75 -26.40
N LEU A 145 -13.96 3.66 -26.87
CA LEU A 145 -15.42 3.49 -26.76
C LEU A 145 -15.95 2.34 -27.62
N SER A 146 -15.38 2.06 -28.80
CA SER A 146 -15.77 0.91 -29.64
C SER A 146 -15.46 -0.42 -28.94
N PHE A 147 -14.26 -0.56 -28.36
CA PHE A 147 -13.90 -1.75 -27.61
C PHE A 147 -14.79 -1.94 -26.38
N LEU A 148 -15.06 -0.87 -25.62
CA LEU A 148 -15.95 -0.92 -24.47
C LEU A 148 -17.42 -1.18 -24.87
N ALA A 149 -17.84 -0.75 -26.03
CA ALA A 149 -19.19 -1.01 -26.53
C ALA A 149 -19.38 -2.46 -27.01
N ALA A 150 -18.30 -3.12 -27.40
CA ALA A 150 -18.30 -4.53 -27.81
C ALA A 150 -18.14 -5.48 -26.61
N ALA A 151 -17.72 -4.98 -25.44
CA ALA A 151 -17.60 -5.75 -24.22
C ALA A 151 -18.97 -6.05 -23.60
N ASP A 152 -19.01 -7.08 -22.77
CA ASP A 152 -20.16 -7.45 -21.96
C ASP A 152 -20.38 -6.47 -20.77
N GLU A 153 -21.37 -6.75 -19.94
CA GLU A 153 -21.71 -5.93 -18.78
C GLU A 153 -20.61 -5.91 -17.70
N THR A 154 -19.68 -6.87 -17.72
CA THR A 154 -18.55 -6.93 -16.78
C THR A 154 -17.46 -5.92 -17.12
N GLY A 155 -17.49 -5.35 -18.34
CA GLY A 155 -16.53 -4.37 -18.82
C GLY A 155 -15.16 -4.98 -19.18
N LEU A 156 -14.18 -4.13 -19.48
CA LEU A 156 -12.83 -4.51 -19.86
C LEU A 156 -11.79 -4.02 -18.84
N ALA A 157 -10.80 -4.83 -18.55
CA ALA A 157 -9.67 -4.43 -17.72
C ALA A 157 -8.82 -3.36 -18.44
N SER A 158 -8.19 -2.47 -17.66
CA SER A 158 -7.29 -1.44 -18.21
C SER A 158 -6.12 -2.03 -19.03
N GLY A 159 -5.69 -3.25 -18.70
CA GLY A 159 -4.64 -3.97 -19.42
C GLY A 159 -5.04 -4.30 -20.85
N ASP A 160 -6.25 -4.81 -21.03
CA ASP A 160 -6.77 -5.22 -22.34
C ASP A 160 -6.93 -4.01 -23.29
N LEU A 161 -7.35 -2.87 -22.72
CA LEU A 161 -7.46 -1.62 -23.49
C LEU A 161 -6.10 -1.00 -23.83
N SER A 162 -5.07 -1.24 -23.05
CA SER A 162 -3.74 -0.67 -23.29
C SER A 162 -3.01 -1.31 -24.48
N SER A 163 -3.37 -2.53 -24.85
CA SER A 163 -2.85 -3.19 -26.07
C SER A 163 -3.41 -2.59 -27.35
N GLU A 164 -4.62 -2.04 -27.29
CA GLU A 164 -5.39 -1.59 -28.46
C GLU A 164 -5.44 -0.06 -28.62
N VAL A 165 -5.22 0.67 -27.52
CA VAL A 165 -5.36 2.12 -27.50
C VAL A 165 -4.08 2.78 -26.98
N ASN A 166 -3.41 3.53 -27.84
CA ASN A 166 -2.26 4.32 -27.43
C ASN A 166 -2.65 5.32 -26.33
N SER A 167 -1.84 5.40 -25.26
CA SER A 167 -2.11 6.25 -24.10
C SER A 167 -3.45 5.96 -23.40
N ALA A 168 -3.85 4.68 -23.34
CA ALA A 168 -5.14 4.23 -22.79
C ALA A 168 -5.47 4.87 -21.44
N ALA A 169 -4.51 4.95 -20.52
CA ALA A 169 -4.73 5.51 -19.19
C ALA A 169 -5.26 6.97 -19.23
N SER A 170 -4.68 7.82 -20.06
CA SER A 170 -5.10 9.23 -20.18
C SER A 170 -6.45 9.36 -20.91
N VAL A 171 -6.68 8.51 -21.91
CA VAL A 171 -7.95 8.45 -22.63
C VAL A 171 -9.09 8.00 -21.72
N LEU A 172 -8.87 6.94 -20.93
CA LEU A 172 -9.86 6.42 -19.97
C LEU A 172 -10.19 7.44 -18.88
N THR A 173 -9.18 8.08 -18.29
CA THR A 173 -9.39 9.15 -17.28
C THR A 173 -10.23 10.29 -17.87
N ARG A 174 -9.98 10.68 -19.11
CA ARG A 174 -10.74 11.72 -19.78
C ARG A 174 -12.18 11.30 -20.07
N LEU A 175 -12.39 10.10 -20.57
CA LEU A 175 -13.74 9.57 -20.86
C LEU A 175 -14.56 9.41 -19.57
N GLU A 176 -13.92 9.00 -18.47
CA GLU A 176 -14.53 8.92 -17.14
C GLU A 176 -14.95 10.31 -16.65
N SER A 177 -14.06 11.31 -16.72
CA SER A 177 -14.38 12.67 -16.30
C SER A 177 -15.51 13.31 -17.12
N GLN A 178 -15.75 12.82 -18.33
CA GLN A 178 -16.84 13.25 -19.21
C GLN A 178 -18.14 12.45 -19.03
N GLY A 179 -18.13 11.42 -18.16
CA GLY A 179 -19.29 10.57 -17.87
C GLY A 179 -19.63 9.59 -18.99
N PHE A 180 -18.71 9.29 -19.90
CA PHE A 180 -18.93 8.35 -21.02
C PHE A 180 -18.63 6.90 -20.63
N ILE A 181 -17.81 6.68 -19.62
CA ILE A 181 -17.46 5.37 -19.06
C ILE A 181 -17.46 5.44 -17.56
N GLU A 182 -17.60 4.30 -16.91
CA GLU A 182 -17.56 4.15 -15.46
C GLU A 182 -16.64 2.99 -15.05
N LYS A 183 -16.17 3.04 -13.80
CA LYS A 183 -15.46 1.94 -13.17
C LYS A 183 -16.45 0.99 -12.55
N VAL A 184 -16.34 -0.29 -12.87
CA VAL A 184 -17.09 -1.37 -12.25
C VAL A 184 -16.12 -2.35 -11.59
N THR A 185 -16.54 -2.95 -10.49
CA THR A 185 -15.78 -4.04 -9.86
C THR A 185 -16.20 -5.33 -10.56
N PRO A 186 -15.24 -6.15 -11.02
CA PRO A 186 -15.52 -7.42 -11.69
C PRO A 186 -16.18 -8.43 -10.77
#